data_43fcab12ee3798ac0c5581671416970b
#
_entry.id   43fcab12ee3798ac0c5581671416970b
#
_cell.length_a   1.000
_cell.length_b   1.000
_cell.length_c   1.000
_cell.angle_alpha   90.00
_cell.angle_beta   90.00
_cell.angle_gamma   90.00
#
_symmetry.space_group_name_H-M   'P 1'
#
loop_
_entity.id
_entity.type
_entity.pdbx_description
1 polymer ?
#
loop_
_entity_poly.entity_id
_entity_poly.type
_entity_poly.pdbx_seq_one_letter_code
_entity_poly.pdbx_strand_id
1 'polypeptide(L)'
;MKLTIKDIAQRCQVGKSTVSRVLNNDPKVKAQTREKVQRVIDELGFQPNRTARAMRGSTEPVVGIILCRLNSQAESQTLSAILEQLYHHHITPIIVESQFKPDLVTHHLHLFQRRQVDAVIVFGFSTLPAATLSAWKGALVVIARRYDEFSCVYYDDKHAMQALLEKLYLRGHRQIAYLGVNDSDETTGRLRTQAYRDFCLTHQLNPNFTQAQLDSESAYRHCYRLFEQPVSALLCASNTLATGALKYLHETQQKLTLAYIGQNKLLQYLAPDVLSLDFGYVQAGKWSVELLLNQLNGDSRIEQRQVPFHLIE
;
A
#
# COMPACT_ATOMS: atom_id res chain seq x y z
N MET A 1 -2.44 17.52 -33.84
CA MET A 1 -3.77 18.14 -33.61
C MET A 1 -4.64 17.12 -32.87
N LYS A 2 -5.31 17.49 -31.77
CA LYS A 2 -6.11 16.52 -30.97
C LYS A 2 -7.47 16.32 -31.67
N LEU A 3 -7.74 15.12 -32.16
CA LEU A 3 -9.01 14.77 -32.81
C LEU A 3 -10.20 14.98 -31.85
N THR A 4 -11.30 15.48 -32.39
CA THR A 4 -12.54 15.76 -31.64
C THR A 4 -13.71 14.94 -32.19
N ILE A 5 -14.81 14.83 -31.42
CA ILE A 5 -16.07 14.23 -31.91
C ILE A 5 -16.57 14.91 -33.19
N LYS A 6 -16.25 16.20 -33.37
CA LYS A 6 -16.62 16.96 -34.57
C LYS A 6 -15.89 16.42 -35.81
N ASP A 7 -14.61 16.08 -35.66
CA ASP A 7 -13.81 15.57 -36.74
C ASP A 7 -14.25 14.16 -37.18
N ILE A 8 -14.60 13.31 -36.19
CA ILE A 8 -15.19 11.98 -36.46
C ILE A 8 -16.55 12.09 -37.14
N ALA A 9 -17.43 12.99 -36.62
CA ALA A 9 -18.73 13.20 -37.20
C ALA A 9 -18.65 13.65 -38.67
N GLN A 10 -17.72 14.55 -38.97
CA GLN A 10 -17.47 15.05 -40.33
C GLN A 10 -16.96 13.94 -41.26
N ARG A 11 -16.01 13.11 -40.80
CA ARG A 11 -15.49 11.98 -41.59
C ARG A 11 -16.52 10.87 -41.81
N CYS A 12 -17.37 10.61 -40.81
CA CYS A 12 -18.45 9.63 -40.97
C CYS A 12 -19.69 10.21 -41.66
N GLN A 13 -19.72 11.50 -41.98
CA GLN A 13 -20.91 12.19 -42.53
C GLN A 13 -22.18 11.94 -41.70
N VAL A 14 -22.06 12.01 -40.38
CA VAL A 14 -23.17 11.85 -39.42
C VAL A 14 -23.18 13.05 -38.41
N GLY A 15 -24.26 13.18 -37.72
CA GLY A 15 -24.36 14.22 -36.67
C GLY A 15 -23.44 13.91 -35.46
N LYS A 16 -22.95 14.94 -34.76
CA LYS A 16 -22.19 14.78 -33.50
C LYS A 16 -22.95 13.94 -32.46
N SER A 17 -24.28 14.09 -32.39
CA SER A 17 -25.15 13.29 -31.53
C SER A 17 -25.13 11.81 -31.89
N THR A 18 -25.02 11.49 -33.18
CA THR A 18 -24.94 10.10 -33.66
C THR A 18 -23.61 9.45 -33.26
N VAL A 19 -22.47 10.15 -33.45
CA VAL A 19 -21.17 9.68 -32.97
C VAL A 19 -21.19 9.48 -31.46
N SER A 20 -21.76 10.41 -30.73
CA SER A 20 -21.94 10.32 -29.28
C SER A 20 -22.76 9.09 -28.85
N ARG A 21 -23.85 8.78 -29.54
CA ARG A 21 -24.68 7.60 -29.26
C ARG A 21 -23.94 6.30 -29.58
N VAL A 22 -23.16 6.26 -30.65
CA VAL A 22 -22.31 5.10 -30.97
C VAL A 22 -21.28 4.85 -29.87
N LEU A 23 -20.58 5.90 -29.42
CA LEU A 23 -19.61 5.83 -28.34
C LEU A 23 -20.21 5.40 -26.98
N ASN A 24 -21.50 5.63 -26.78
CA ASN A 24 -22.26 5.23 -25.57
C ASN A 24 -23.03 3.92 -25.75
N ASN A 25 -22.77 3.15 -26.82
CA ASN A 25 -23.48 1.90 -27.13
C ASN A 25 -25.01 2.02 -27.12
N ASP A 26 -25.57 3.18 -27.46
CA ASP A 26 -27.03 3.42 -27.50
C ASP A 26 -27.70 2.41 -28.46
N PRO A 27 -28.63 1.56 -27.97
CA PRO A 27 -29.29 0.54 -28.79
C PRO A 27 -30.16 1.14 -29.94
N LYS A 28 -30.51 2.41 -29.88
CA LYS A 28 -31.27 3.11 -30.89
C LYS A 28 -30.48 3.43 -32.17
N VAL A 29 -29.14 3.22 -32.15
CA VAL A 29 -28.31 3.43 -33.36
C VAL A 29 -28.33 2.19 -34.23
N LYS A 30 -28.68 2.35 -35.51
CA LYS A 30 -28.68 1.27 -36.49
C LYS A 30 -27.29 0.63 -36.60
N ALA A 31 -27.23 -0.71 -36.73
CA ALA A 31 -25.99 -1.50 -36.81
C ALA A 31 -25.02 -0.95 -37.89
N GLN A 32 -25.51 -0.69 -39.09
CA GLN A 32 -24.69 -0.14 -40.17
C GLN A 32 -24.05 1.20 -39.87
N THR A 33 -24.76 2.08 -39.14
CA THR A 33 -24.23 3.37 -38.71
C THR A 33 -23.19 3.18 -37.61
N ARG A 34 -23.40 2.26 -36.68
CA ARG A 34 -22.48 1.89 -35.63
C ARG A 34 -21.14 1.40 -36.19
N GLU A 35 -21.19 0.45 -37.14
CA GLU A 35 -20.02 -0.12 -37.80
C GLU A 35 -19.22 0.94 -38.57
N LYS A 36 -19.91 1.83 -39.30
CA LYS A 36 -19.28 2.93 -40.03
C LYS A 36 -18.51 3.87 -39.09
N VAL A 37 -19.12 4.27 -37.96
CA VAL A 37 -18.51 5.19 -36.99
C VAL A 37 -17.37 4.50 -36.25
N GLN A 38 -17.56 3.24 -35.83
CA GLN A 38 -16.53 2.48 -35.13
C GLN A 38 -15.28 2.29 -36.00
N ARG A 39 -15.43 1.93 -37.28
CA ARG A 39 -14.30 1.81 -38.20
C ARG A 39 -13.47 3.10 -38.27
N VAL A 40 -14.11 4.25 -38.42
CA VAL A 40 -13.39 5.55 -38.46
C VAL A 40 -12.73 5.89 -37.12
N ILE A 41 -13.33 5.54 -35.98
CA ILE A 41 -12.74 5.67 -34.66
C ILE A 41 -11.46 4.84 -34.57
N ASP A 42 -11.51 3.58 -34.99
CA ASP A 42 -10.38 2.63 -34.91
C ASP A 42 -9.25 3.05 -35.88
N GLU A 43 -9.58 3.45 -37.10
CA GLU A 43 -8.62 3.93 -38.11
C GLU A 43 -7.86 5.19 -37.66
N LEU A 44 -8.52 6.07 -36.95
CA LEU A 44 -7.93 7.34 -36.50
C LEU A 44 -7.33 7.26 -35.09
N GLY A 45 -7.46 6.12 -34.39
CA GLY A 45 -7.06 5.99 -33.00
C GLY A 45 -7.76 7.01 -32.09
N PHE A 46 -9.01 7.39 -32.42
CA PHE A 46 -9.72 8.42 -31.70
C PHE A 46 -10.15 7.90 -30.32
N GLN A 47 -9.59 8.49 -29.28
CA GLN A 47 -10.03 8.27 -27.90
C GLN A 47 -10.91 9.45 -27.45
N PRO A 48 -12.18 9.20 -27.09
CA PRO A 48 -13.07 10.22 -26.59
C PRO A 48 -12.47 10.90 -25.33
N ASN A 49 -12.54 12.23 -25.28
CA ASN A 49 -12.07 12.99 -24.14
C ASN A 49 -12.88 12.59 -22.88
N ARG A 50 -12.19 12.22 -21.80
CA ARG A 50 -12.77 11.78 -20.54
C ARG A 50 -13.74 12.84 -19.96
N THR A 51 -13.41 14.12 -20.07
CA THR A 51 -14.30 15.24 -19.68
C THR A 51 -15.61 15.22 -20.44
N ALA A 52 -15.60 14.87 -21.75
CA ALA A 52 -16.81 14.77 -22.56
C ALA A 52 -17.64 13.51 -22.25
N ARG A 53 -17.04 12.46 -21.67
CA ARG A 53 -17.74 11.28 -21.15
C ARG A 53 -18.35 11.54 -19.77
N ALA A 54 -17.61 12.18 -18.87
CA ALA A 54 -18.10 12.55 -17.52
C ALA A 54 -19.35 13.43 -17.56
N MET A 55 -19.40 14.36 -18.53
CA MET A 55 -20.61 15.17 -18.76
C MET A 55 -21.85 14.37 -19.22
N ARG A 56 -21.70 13.05 -19.48
CA ARG A 56 -22.76 12.18 -20.05
C ARG A 56 -23.07 10.94 -19.20
N GLY A 57 -22.55 10.88 -17.96
CA GLY A 57 -22.97 9.86 -16.99
C GLY A 57 -22.40 8.44 -17.20
N SER A 58 -21.31 8.25 -17.97
CA SER A 58 -20.69 6.93 -18.14
C SER A 58 -19.17 7.02 -18.30
N THR A 59 -18.46 7.27 -17.21
CA THR A 59 -17.01 7.03 -17.18
C THR A 59 -16.70 6.09 -16.04
N GLU A 60 -15.97 5.01 -16.35
CA GLU A 60 -15.37 4.18 -15.33
C GLU A 60 -14.49 5.05 -14.45
N PRO A 61 -14.68 5.06 -13.13
CA PRO A 61 -13.86 5.84 -12.22
C PRO A 61 -12.39 5.45 -12.33
N VAL A 62 -11.51 6.40 -12.08
CA VAL A 62 -10.06 6.15 -12.03
C VAL A 62 -9.55 6.50 -10.65
N VAL A 63 -8.84 5.57 -10.03
CA VAL A 63 -8.23 5.73 -8.72
C VAL A 63 -6.71 5.79 -8.85
N GLY A 64 -6.11 6.85 -8.31
CA GLY A 64 -4.66 6.95 -8.15
C GLY A 64 -4.22 6.21 -6.90
N ILE A 65 -3.12 5.47 -6.99
CA ILE A 65 -2.52 4.78 -5.85
C ILE A 65 -1.06 5.21 -5.76
N ILE A 66 -0.69 5.83 -4.64
CA ILE A 66 0.69 6.27 -4.36
C ILE A 66 1.29 5.34 -3.31
N LEU A 67 2.18 4.45 -3.73
CA LEU A 67 2.95 3.57 -2.86
C LEU A 67 4.21 4.30 -2.36
N CYS A 68 4.80 3.82 -1.25
CA CYS A 68 6.14 4.26 -0.89
C CYS A 68 7.19 3.58 -1.76
N ARG A 69 7.06 2.25 -1.97
CA ARG A 69 7.97 1.47 -2.82
C ARG A 69 7.33 0.18 -3.33
N LEU A 70 7.53 -0.10 -4.61
CA LEU A 70 6.97 -1.28 -5.28
C LEU A 70 7.62 -2.61 -4.83
N ASN A 71 8.87 -2.57 -4.39
CA ASN A 71 9.58 -3.76 -3.91
C ASN A 71 9.27 -4.11 -2.44
N SER A 72 8.34 -3.41 -1.78
CA SER A 72 7.86 -3.75 -0.43
C SER A 72 6.85 -4.87 -0.51
N GLN A 73 7.13 -6.00 0.13
CA GLN A 73 6.19 -7.11 0.17
C GLN A 73 4.89 -6.76 0.92
N ALA A 74 4.98 -5.98 1.99
CA ALA A 74 3.81 -5.47 2.72
C ALA A 74 2.90 -4.63 1.82
N GLU A 75 3.49 -3.65 1.11
CA GLU A 75 2.74 -2.78 0.20
C GLU A 75 2.21 -3.57 -1.01
N SER A 76 2.97 -4.53 -1.54
CA SER A 76 2.53 -5.38 -2.65
C SER A 76 1.33 -6.25 -2.28
N GLN A 77 1.29 -6.81 -1.08
CA GLN A 77 0.13 -7.59 -0.59
C GLN A 77 -1.11 -6.69 -0.44
N THR A 78 -0.94 -5.50 0.16
CA THR A 78 -2.01 -4.52 0.30
C THR A 78 -2.50 -4.05 -1.08
N LEU A 79 -1.57 -3.74 -2.00
CA LEU A 79 -1.88 -3.32 -3.37
C LEU A 79 -2.67 -4.41 -4.13
N SER A 80 -2.27 -5.67 -4.01
CA SER A 80 -2.99 -6.78 -4.66
C SER A 80 -4.45 -6.84 -4.22
N ALA A 81 -4.72 -6.65 -2.92
CA ALA A 81 -6.08 -6.61 -2.40
C ALA A 81 -6.85 -5.35 -2.86
N ILE A 82 -6.18 -4.19 -2.96
CA ILE A 82 -6.77 -2.97 -3.52
C ILE A 82 -7.18 -3.21 -4.97
N LEU A 83 -6.28 -3.76 -5.80
CA LEU A 83 -6.53 -4.00 -7.22
C LEU A 83 -7.70 -4.97 -7.43
N GLU A 84 -7.77 -6.06 -6.66
CA GLU A 84 -8.88 -7.02 -6.69
C GLU A 84 -10.23 -6.30 -6.48
N GLN A 85 -10.32 -5.46 -5.43
CA GLN A 85 -11.53 -4.71 -5.12
C GLN A 85 -11.86 -3.65 -6.19
N LEU A 86 -10.86 -2.90 -6.68
CA LEU A 86 -11.08 -1.90 -7.73
C LEU A 86 -11.58 -2.54 -9.02
N TYR A 87 -11.01 -3.67 -9.44
CA TYR A 87 -11.45 -4.39 -10.65
C TYR A 87 -12.87 -4.95 -10.48
N HIS A 88 -13.22 -5.46 -9.30
CA HIS A 88 -14.58 -5.89 -9.00
C HIS A 88 -15.62 -4.77 -9.18
N HIS A 89 -15.21 -3.53 -8.89
CA HIS A 89 -16.05 -2.33 -9.06
C HIS A 89 -15.86 -1.63 -10.41
N HIS A 90 -15.19 -2.24 -11.40
CA HIS A 90 -14.90 -1.65 -12.72
C HIS A 90 -14.16 -0.31 -12.64
N ILE A 91 -13.24 -0.17 -11.68
CA ILE A 91 -12.44 1.03 -11.45
C ILE A 91 -11.04 0.81 -12.03
N THR A 92 -10.55 1.78 -12.81
CA THR A 92 -9.21 1.74 -13.39
C THR A 92 -8.17 2.31 -12.42
N PRO A 93 -7.15 1.52 -11.97
CA PRO A 93 -6.08 2.03 -11.12
C PRO A 93 -4.97 2.72 -11.92
N ILE A 94 -4.35 3.75 -11.33
CA ILE A 94 -3.07 4.31 -11.76
C ILE A 94 -2.11 4.25 -10.58
N ILE A 95 -1.04 3.47 -10.72
CA ILE A 95 -0.08 3.20 -9.65
C ILE A 95 1.19 4.01 -9.88
N VAL A 96 1.67 4.68 -8.82
CA VAL A 96 2.93 5.44 -8.81
C VAL A 96 3.66 5.23 -7.48
N GLU A 97 4.95 5.59 -7.43
CA GLU A 97 5.82 5.40 -6.28
C GLU A 97 6.34 6.75 -5.75
N SER A 98 6.27 6.94 -4.44
CA SER A 98 6.75 8.17 -3.77
C SER A 98 8.20 8.08 -3.26
N GLN A 99 8.76 6.89 -3.10
CA GLN A 99 10.11 6.68 -2.56
C GLN A 99 10.33 7.34 -1.19
N PHE A 100 9.30 7.41 -0.35
CA PHE A 100 9.28 8.14 0.92
C PHE A 100 9.61 9.65 0.79
N LYS A 101 9.34 10.26 -0.39
CA LYS A 101 9.60 11.67 -0.65
C LYS A 101 8.29 12.46 -0.72
N PRO A 102 8.03 13.42 0.19
CA PRO A 102 6.82 14.25 0.15
C PRO A 102 6.65 15.01 -1.16
N ASP A 103 7.77 15.46 -1.77
CA ASP A 103 7.73 16.19 -3.04
C ASP A 103 7.21 15.31 -4.19
N LEU A 104 7.56 14.02 -4.20
CA LEU A 104 7.00 13.08 -5.20
C LEU A 104 5.51 12.85 -4.97
N VAL A 105 5.05 12.79 -3.71
CA VAL A 105 3.60 12.72 -3.42
C VAL A 105 2.90 13.96 -3.99
N THR A 106 3.44 15.16 -3.72
CA THR A 106 2.93 16.42 -4.27
C THR A 106 2.86 16.38 -5.79
N HIS A 107 3.96 15.97 -6.44
CA HIS A 107 4.03 15.84 -7.90
C HIS A 107 2.96 14.89 -8.45
N HIS A 108 2.78 13.73 -7.82
CA HIS A 108 1.80 12.74 -8.25
C HIS A 108 0.36 13.21 -8.04
N LEU A 109 0.05 13.88 -6.92
CA LEU A 109 -1.27 14.47 -6.70
C LEU A 109 -1.60 15.52 -7.78
N HIS A 110 -0.66 16.38 -8.15
CA HIS A 110 -0.84 17.33 -9.27
C HIS A 110 -1.00 16.61 -10.63
N LEU A 111 -0.25 15.54 -10.86
CA LEU A 111 -0.42 14.71 -12.06
C LEU A 111 -1.83 14.11 -12.11
N PHE A 112 -2.33 13.57 -10.99
CA PHE A 112 -3.66 12.98 -10.88
C PHE A 112 -4.76 14.02 -11.10
N GLN A 113 -4.62 15.24 -10.55
CA GLN A 113 -5.54 16.35 -10.83
C GLN A 113 -5.61 16.67 -12.33
N ARG A 114 -4.46 16.83 -12.99
CA ARG A 114 -4.41 17.09 -14.45
C ARG A 114 -4.99 15.94 -15.26
N ARG A 115 -4.89 14.71 -14.80
CA ARG A 115 -5.43 13.51 -15.42
C ARG A 115 -6.89 13.25 -15.05
N GLN A 116 -7.49 14.10 -14.21
CA GLN A 116 -8.87 13.97 -13.73
C GLN A 116 -9.13 12.61 -13.09
N VAL A 117 -8.20 12.17 -12.22
CA VAL A 117 -8.37 11.02 -11.34
C VAL A 117 -9.47 11.35 -10.34
N ASP A 118 -10.36 10.40 -10.04
CA ASP A 118 -11.55 10.66 -9.23
C ASP A 118 -11.27 10.56 -7.73
N ALA A 119 -10.35 9.67 -7.33
CA ALA A 119 -10.00 9.44 -5.94
C ALA A 119 -8.55 8.94 -5.80
N VAL A 120 -7.99 9.02 -4.60
CA VAL A 120 -6.59 8.63 -4.34
C VAL A 120 -6.47 7.79 -3.08
N ILE A 121 -5.67 6.73 -3.15
CA ILE A 121 -5.16 5.98 -1.99
C ILE A 121 -3.68 6.31 -1.86
N VAL A 122 -3.23 6.71 -0.65
CA VAL A 122 -1.84 7.06 -0.37
C VAL A 122 -1.30 6.17 0.74
N PHE A 123 -0.18 5.52 0.52
CA PHE A 123 0.58 4.91 1.60
C PHE A 123 1.35 6.00 2.34
N GLY A 124 0.95 6.23 3.60
CA GLY A 124 1.53 7.23 4.46
C GLY A 124 2.89 6.80 5.01
N PHE A 125 3.76 7.76 5.27
CA PHE A 125 5.07 7.56 5.87
C PHE A 125 5.43 8.72 6.81
N SER A 126 6.39 8.53 7.68
CA SER A 126 6.64 9.40 8.84
C SER A 126 6.91 10.86 8.48
N THR A 127 7.61 11.10 7.39
CA THR A 127 7.94 12.47 6.93
C THR A 127 6.92 13.10 5.99
N LEU A 128 5.78 12.44 5.72
CA LEU A 128 4.73 12.97 4.87
C LEU A 128 3.81 13.92 5.67
N PRO A 129 3.81 15.24 5.41
CA PRO A 129 2.95 16.17 6.11
C PRO A 129 1.48 16.04 5.69
N ALA A 130 0.53 16.23 6.60
CA ALA A 130 -0.90 16.32 6.29
C ALA A 130 -1.21 17.41 5.25
N ALA A 131 -0.50 18.55 5.30
CA ALA A 131 -0.63 19.64 4.34
C ALA A 131 -0.40 19.22 2.89
N THR A 132 0.51 18.27 2.64
CA THR A 132 0.74 17.69 1.29
C THR A 132 -0.52 16.99 0.77
N LEU A 133 -1.19 16.21 1.63
CA LEU A 133 -2.41 15.48 1.29
C LEU A 133 -3.60 16.43 1.11
N SER A 134 -3.66 17.51 1.88
CA SER A 134 -4.72 18.54 1.82
C SER A 134 -4.75 19.30 0.48
N ALA A 135 -3.71 19.21 -0.35
CA ALA A 135 -3.71 19.73 -1.71
C ALA A 135 -4.68 18.97 -2.63
N TRP A 136 -5.00 17.71 -2.31
CA TRP A 136 -6.03 16.94 -3.01
C TRP A 136 -7.42 17.34 -2.51
N LYS A 137 -8.36 17.57 -3.43
CA LYS A 137 -9.73 18.04 -3.09
C LYS A 137 -10.81 16.97 -3.32
N GLY A 138 -10.44 15.78 -3.75
CA GLY A 138 -11.34 14.65 -3.97
C GLY A 138 -11.30 13.64 -2.82
N ALA A 139 -11.95 12.50 -3.02
CA ALA A 139 -11.88 11.36 -2.11
C ALA A 139 -10.43 10.90 -1.93
N LEU A 140 -10.01 10.72 -0.66
CA LEU A 140 -8.67 10.32 -0.29
C LEU A 140 -8.69 9.43 0.95
N VAL A 141 -7.97 8.29 0.87
CA VAL A 141 -7.75 7.38 1.99
C VAL A 141 -6.25 7.18 2.19
N VAL A 142 -5.79 7.20 3.44
CA VAL A 142 -4.40 6.93 3.79
C VAL A 142 -4.27 5.55 4.41
N ILE A 143 -3.21 4.82 4.01
CA ILE A 143 -2.86 3.50 4.58
C ILE A 143 -1.56 3.62 5.38
N ALA A 144 -1.40 2.79 6.39
CA ALA A 144 -0.24 2.60 7.25
C ALA A 144 0.02 3.71 8.26
N ARG A 145 -0.44 4.93 8.04
CA ARG A 145 -0.28 6.04 8.98
C ARG A 145 -1.62 6.70 9.28
N ARG A 146 -1.82 7.10 10.52
CA ARG A 146 -2.99 7.86 10.96
C ARG A 146 -2.79 9.35 10.78
N TYR A 147 -3.81 10.02 10.25
CA TYR A 147 -3.99 11.47 10.19
C TYR A 147 -5.39 11.80 10.66
N ASP A 148 -5.55 12.79 11.51
CA ASP A 148 -6.88 13.13 12.07
C ASP A 148 -7.80 13.79 11.01
N GLU A 149 -7.23 14.37 9.96
CA GLU A 149 -7.94 15.08 8.89
C GLU A 149 -8.39 14.17 7.73
N PHE A 150 -7.97 12.91 7.69
CA PHE A 150 -8.25 11.97 6.59
C PHE A 150 -8.79 10.65 7.09
N SER A 151 -9.58 9.97 6.28
CA SER A 151 -9.89 8.56 6.53
C SER A 151 -8.64 7.73 6.40
N CYS A 152 -8.35 6.92 7.42
CA CYS A 152 -7.12 6.14 7.51
C CYS A 152 -7.38 4.69 7.85
N VAL A 153 -6.57 3.81 7.26
CA VAL A 153 -6.44 2.41 7.64
C VAL A 153 -5.01 2.20 8.14
N TYR A 154 -4.85 1.85 9.41
CA TYR A 154 -3.53 1.78 10.05
C TYR A 154 -3.38 0.50 10.88
N TYR A 155 -2.15 0.21 11.30
CA TYR A 155 -1.79 -1.03 11.98
C TYR A 155 -1.54 -0.81 13.47
N ASP A 156 -1.64 -1.89 14.24
CA ASP A 156 -1.33 -1.89 15.68
C ASP A 156 0.11 -2.36 15.92
N ASP A 157 1.06 -1.47 15.63
CA ASP A 157 2.50 -1.77 15.72
C ASP A 157 2.93 -2.19 17.13
N LYS A 158 2.38 -1.53 18.15
CA LYS A 158 2.74 -1.77 19.55
C LYS A 158 2.31 -3.15 20.04
N HIS A 159 1.02 -3.46 19.91
CA HIS A 159 0.49 -4.74 20.41
C HIS A 159 0.96 -5.93 19.57
N ALA A 160 1.20 -5.75 18.26
CA ALA A 160 1.79 -6.79 17.42
C ALA A 160 3.21 -7.16 17.89
N MET A 161 4.04 -6.17 18.22
CA MET A 161 5.36 -6.39 18.84
C MET A 161 5.25 -7.13 20.17
N GLN A 162 4.35 -6.67 21.04
CA GLN A 162 4.13 -7.30 22.34
C GLN A 162 3.71 -8.75 22.20
N ALA A 163 2.79 -9.06 21.28
CA ALA A 163 2.31 -10.43 21.05
C ALA A 163 3.44 -11.38 20.63
N LEU A 164 4.34 -10.96 19.75
CA LEU A 164 5.50 -11.78 19.35
C LEU A 164 6.51 -11.94 20.50
N LEU A 165 6.78 -10.88 21.25
CA LEU A 165 7.66 -10.92 22.40
C LEU A 165 7.12 -11.84 23.49
N GLU A 166 5.83 -11.77 23.82
CA GLU A 166 5.17 -12.67 24.78
C GLU A 166 5.26 -14.12 24.30
N LYS A 167 5.03 -14.39 23.01
CA LYS A 167 5.14 -15.75 22.48
C LYS A 167 6.56 -16.30 22.61
N LEU A 168 7.59 -15.50 22.34
CA LEU A 168 8.99 -15.87 22.55
C LEU A 168 9.30 -16.11 24.04
N TYR A 169 8.81 -15.23 24.89
CA TYR A 169 9.00 -15.34 26.34
C TYR A 169 8.35 -16.60 26.92
N LEU A 170 7.12 -16.93 26.48
CA LEU A 170 6.40 -18.14 26.88
C LEU A 170 7.08 -19.42 26.38
N ARG A 171 7.83 -19.35 25.25
CA ARG A 171 8.69 -20.43 24.76
C ARG A 171 10.00 -20.58 25.56
N GLY A 172 10.22 -19.79 26.59
CA GLY A 172 11.38 -19.84 27.47
C GLY A 172 12.56 -18.93 27.06
N HIS A 173 12.43 -18.15 25.97
CA HIS A 173 13.49 -17.23 25.59
C HIS A 173 13.59 -16.06 26.58
N ARG A 174 14.82 -15.76 27.02
CA ARG A 174 15.13 -14.64 27.93
C ARG A 174 16.21 -13.72 27.33
N GLN A 175 16.97 -14.21 26.35
CA GLN A 175 18.00 -13.50 25.59
C GLN A 175 17.42 -13.21 24.20
N ILE A 176 16.44 -12.30 24.15
CA ILE A 176 15.73 -11.95 22.92
C ILE A 176 16.40 -10.70 22.35
N ALA A 177 17.08 -10.86 21.19
CA ALA A 177 17.62 -9.73 20.46
C ALA A 177 16.57 -9.11 19.52
N TYR A 178 16.69 -7.82 19.24
CA TYR A 178 15.79 -7.11 18.34
C TYR A 178 16.54 -6.36 17.24
N LEU A 179 16.20 -6.64 16.00
CA LEU A 179 16.65 -5.92 14.82
C LEU A 179 15.56 -4.96 14.37
N GLY A 180 15.72 -3.69 14.71
CA GLY A 180 14.76 -2.61 14.47
C GLY A 180 15.05 -1.79 13.22
N VAL A 181 14.12 -0.91 12.88
CA VAL A 181 14.29 0.15 11.90
C VAL A 181 14.65 1.44 12.63
N ASN A 182 15.33 2.37 11.96
CA ASN A 182 15.68 3.67 12.52
C ASN A 182 14.43 4.41 13.07
N ASP A 183 14.55 5.05 14.21
CA ASP A 183 13.46 5.76 14.92
C ASP A 183 12.90 6.97 14.15
N SER A 184 13.55 7.42 13.07
CA SER A 184 12.97 8.40 12.13
C SER A 184 11.73 7.87 11.42
N ASP A 185 11.59 6.55 11.28
CA ASP A 185 10.33 5.90 10.93
C ASP A 185 9.48 5.74 12.20
N GLU A 186 8.30 6.36 12.20
CA GLU A 186 7.43 6.37 13.37
C GLU A 186 6.85 4.99 13.69
N THR A 187 6.31 4.31 12.68
CA THR A 187 5.57 3.06 12.86
C THR A 187 6.50 1.86 12.99
N THR A 188 7.20 1.50 11.94
CA THR A 188 8.09 0.33 11.90
C THR A 188 9.36 0.54 12.75
N GLY A 189 9.80 1.77 12.93
CA GLY A 189 10.96 2.14 13.76
C GLY A 189 10.58 2.42 15.21
N ARG A 190 10.20 3.67 15.52
CA ARG A 190 10.04 4.18 16.88
C ARG A 190 9.02 3.39 17.71
N LEU A 191 7.81 3.16 17.19
CA LEU A 191 6.75 2.47 17.95
C LEU A 191 7.13 1.02 18.27
N ARG A 192 7.71 0.29 17.32
CA ARG A 192 8.15 -1.09 17.53
C ARG A 192 9.36 -1.18 18.45
N THR A 193 10.34 -0.29 18.30
CA THR A 193 11.50 -0.21 19.21
C THR A 193 11.08 0.11 20.64
N GLN A 194 10.13 1.05 20.80
CA GLN A 194 9.62 1.39 22.14
C GLN A 194 8.89 0.20 22.76
N ALA A 195 8.05 -0.51 22.00
CA ALA A 195 7.36 -1.70 22.49
C ALA A 195 8.33 -2.80 22.96
N TYR A 196 9.45 -2.99 22.24
CA TYR A 196 10.52 -3.92 22.67
C TYR A 196 11.16 -3.47 24.00
N ARG A 197 11.52 -2.18 24.12
CA ARG A 197 12.14 -1.66 25.35
C ARG A 197 11.19 -1.76 26.55
N ASP A 198 9.92 -1.40 26.36
CA ASP A 198 8.89 -1.50 27.40
C ASP A 198 8.72 -2.95 27.87
N PHE A 199 8.73 -3.89 26.91
CA PHE A 199 8.66 -5.32 27.22
C PHE A 199 9.87 -5.79 28.05
N CYS A 200 11.09 -5.42 27.62
CA CYS A 200 12.30 -5.77 28.39
C CYS A 200 12.25 -5.21 29.80
N LEU A 201 11.82 -3.96 29.97
CA LEU A 201 11.67 -3.33 31.28
C LEU A 201 10.67 -4.09 32.15
N THR A 202 9.49 -4.41 31.62
CA THR A 202 8.41 -5.11 32.33
C THR A 202 8.86 -6.49 32.82
N HIS A 203 9.60 -7.23 31.98
CA HIS A 203 10.06 -8.59 32.30
C HIS A 203 11.47 -8.65 32.86
N GLN A 204 12.07 -7.51 33.21
CA GLN A 204 13.44 -7.40 33.79
C GLN A 204 14.50 -8.09 32.89
N LEU A 205 14.36 -7.97 31.56
CA LEU A 205 15.31 -8.45 30.59
C LEU A 205 16.31 -7.35 30.23
N ASN A 206 17.55 -7.74 29.91
CA ASN A 206 18.54 -6.81 29.36
C ASN A 206 18.24 -6.54 27.89
N PRO A 207 17.97 -5.29 27.45
CA PRO A 207 17.74 -4.98 26.05
C PRO A 207 18.99 -5.23 25.21
N ASN A 208 18.86 -6.03 24.14
CA ASN A 208 19.88 -6.22 23.12
C ASN A 208 19.26 -5.90 21.74
N PHE A 209 19.55 -4.71 21.20
CA PHE A 209 18.96 -4.31 19.93
C PHE A 209 19.93 -3.47 19.10
N THR A 210 19.73 -3.52 17.79
CA THR A 210 20.35 -2.63 16.81
C THR A 210 19.33 -2.17 15.79
N GLN A 211 19.64 -1.06 15.13
CA GLN A 211 18.76 -0.49 14.10
C GLN A 211 19.45 -0.51 12.74
N ALA A 212 18.67 -0.79 11.70
CA ALA A 212 19.07 -0.80 10.31
C ALA A 212 18.16 0.11 9.49
N GLN A 213 18.50 0.39 8.26
CA GLN A 213 17.56 0.93 7.29
C GLN A 213 16.53 -0.14 6.92
N LEU A 214 15.39 0.26 6.38
CA LEU A 214 14.32 -0.67 6.01
C LEU A 214 14.66 -1.39 4.68
N ASP A 215 15.79 -2.07 4.65
CA ASP A 215 16.25 -2.93 3.56
C ASP A 215 17.04 -4.14 4.10
N SER A 216 17.07 -5.22 3.33
CA SER A 216 17.67 -6.49 3.74
C SER A 216 19.20 -6.44 3.81
N GLU A 217 19.84 -5.66 2.98
CA GLU A 217 21.31 -5.54 2.99
C GLU A 217 21.80 -4.78 4.22
N SER A 218 21.11 -3.68 4.58
CA SER A 218 21.38 -2.97 5.82
C SER A 218 21.14 -3.86 7.05
N ALA A 219 20.05 -4.65 7.05
CA ALA A 219 19.76 -5.61 8.11
C ALA A 219 20.88 -6.64 8.26
N TYR A 220 21.33 -7.25 7.17
CA TYR A 220 22.45 -8.19 7.15
C TYR A 220 23.73 -7.59 7.74
N ARG A 221 24.10 -6.38 7.30
CA ARG A 221 25.32 -5.69 7.76
C ARG A 221 25.31 -5.30 9.24
N HIS A 222 24.14 -5.06 9.83
CA HIS A 222 24.04 -4.64 11.23
C HIS A 222 23.78 -5.82 12.18
N CYS A 223 23.39 -6.98 11.67
CA CYS A 223 22.99 -8.14 12.47
C CYS A 223 24.09 -8.61 13.44
N TYR A 224 25.37 -8.55 13.04
CA TYR A 224 26.50 -9.00 13.86
C TYR A 224 26.54 -8.36 15.25
N ARG A 225 26.13 -7.10 15.39
CA ARG A 225 26.14 -6.35 16.66
C ARG A 225 25.29 -7.00 17.74
N LEU A 226 24.27 -7.75 17.35
CA LEU A 226 23.38 -8.44 18.27
C LEU A 226 24.03 -9.66 18.91
N PHE A 227 25.08 -10.21 18.29
CA PHE A 227 25.77 -11.43 18.72
C PHE A 227 27.03 -11.15 19.55
N GLU A 228 27.28 -9.92 19.93
CA GLU A 228 28.25 -9.56 20.97
C GLU A 228 27.83 -10.07 22.36
N GLN A 229 26.57 -10.44 22.51
CA GLN A 229 25.96 -11.07 23.69
C GLN A 229 25.26 -12.37 23.30
N PRO A 230 25.01 -13.29 24.25
CA PRO A 230 24.24 -14.49 23.96
C PRO A 230 22.82 -14.15 23.46
N VAL A 231 22.38 -14.83 22.40
CA VAL A 231 21.04 -14.65 21.80
C VAL A 231 20.38 -16.01 21.65
N SER A 232 19.17 -16.16 22.15
CA SER A 232 18.35 -17.38 22.00
C SER A 232 17.20 -17.21 21.01
N ALA A 233 16.78 -15.95 20.77
CA ALA A 233 15.78 -15.59 19.78
C ALA A 233 16.10 -14.21 19.17
N LEU A 234 15.82 -14.05 17.89
CA LEU A 234 15.96 -12.78 17.16
C LEU A 234 14.59 -12.34 16.64
N LEU A 235 14.11 -11.20 17.10
CA LEU A 235 12.91 -10.56 16.59
C LEU A 235 13.29 -9.44 15.61
N CYS A 236 12.76 -9.49 14.40
CA CYS A 236 12.96 -8.47 13.38
C CYS A 236 11.72 -7.59 13.23
N ALA A 237 11.91 -6.29 13.12
CA ALA A 237 10.82 -5.33 12.97
C ALA A 237 9.95 -5.56 11.71
N SER A 238 10.45 -6.23 10.70
CA SER A 238 9.72 -6.52 9.47
C SER A 238 10.27 -7.76 8.77
N ASN A 239 9.49 -8.31 7.83
CA ASN A 239 9.93 -9.39 6.94
C ASN A 239 11.15 -9.01 6.08
N THR A 240 11.30 -7.74 5.70
CA THR A 240 12.47 -7.24 4.96
C THR A 240 13.75 -7.39 5.80
N LEU A 241 13.69 -6.99 7.08
CA LEU A 241 14.83 -7.14 7.99
C LEU A 241 15.11 -8.62 8.30
N ALA A 242 14.04 -9.42 8.46
CA ALA A 242 14.19 -10.86 8.69
C ALA A 242 14.89 -11.57 7.53
N THR A 243 14.70 -11.12 6.28
CA THR A 243 15.42 -11.65 5.12
C THR A 243 16.93 -11.43 5.24
N GLY A 244 17.36 -10.23 5.62
CA GLY A 244 18.79 -9.94 5.85
C GLY A 244 19.35 -10.68 7.07
N ALA A 245 18.58 -10.77 8.14
CA ALA A 245 18.94 -11.53 9.34
C ALA A 245 19.09 -13.03 9.03
N LEU A 246 18.17 -13.62 8.27
CA LEU A 246 18.24 -15.03 7.89
C LEU A 246 19.51 -15.35 7.09
N LYS A 247 19.91 -14.47 6.14
CA LYS A 247 21.18 -14.60 5.43
C LYS A 247 22.37 -14.62 6.40
N TYR A 248 22.41 -13.68 7.36
CA TYR A 248 23.47 -13.64 8.37
C TYR A 248 23.51 -14.92 9.22
N LEU A 249 22.36 -15.39 9.71
CA LEU A 249 22.26 -16.59 10.52
C LEU A 249 22.73 -17.83 9.77
N HIS A 250 22.42 -17.94 8.48
CA HIS A 250 22.87 -19.03 7.61
C HIS A 250 24.38 -19.02 7.42
N GLU A 251 24.99 -17.88 7.10
CA GLU A 251 26.44 -17.76 6.86
C GLU A 251 27.25 -18.00 8.13
N THR A 252 26.74 -17.57 9.29
CA THR A 252 27.38 -17.74 10.59
C THR A 252 26.98 -19.03 11.31
N GLN A 253 26.12 -19.87 10.69
CA GLN A 253 25.61 -21.13 11.26
C GLN A 253 24.94 -20.97 12.63
N GLN A 254 24.39 -19.79 12.93
CA GLN A 254 23.67 -19.53 14.16
C GLN A 254 22.30 -20.23 14.14
N LYS A 255 22.02 -21.02 15.17
CA LYS A 255 20.74 -21.73 15.34
C LYS A 255 19.97 -21.08 16.47
N LEU A 256 18.91 -20.32 16.15
CA LEU A 256 18.04 -19.67 17.12
C LEU A 256 16.64 -19.50 16.53
N THR A 257 15.68 -19.16 17.39
CA THR A 257 14.33 -18.83 16.94
C THR A 257 14.32 -17.45 16.28
N LEU A 258 13.94 -17.40 15.00
CA LEU A 258 13.73 -16.15 14.27
C LEU A 258 12.25 -15.78 14.34
N ALA A 259 11.96 -14.51 14.62
CA ALA A 259 10.60 -13.96 14.63
C ALA A 259 10.53 -12.65 13.85
N TYR A 260 9.38 -12.31 13.24
CA TYR A 260 9.22 -11.04 12.53
C TYR A 260 7.75 -10.62 12.38
N ILE A 261 7.52 -9.31 12.21
CA ILE A 261 6.21 -8.75 11.88
C ILE A 261 5.97 -8.84 10.35
N GLY A 262 4.76 -9.29 10.01
CA GLY A 262 4.29 -9.48 8.66
C GLY A 262 4.43 -10.93 8.19
N GLN A 263 3.81 -11.25 7.09
CA GLN A 263 3.79 -12.58 6.50
C GLN A 263 4.69 -12.62 5.25
N ASN A 264 5.55 -13.63 5.16
CA ASN A 264 6.41 -13.86 4.00
C ASN A 264 6.54 -15.37 3.74
N LYS A 265 5.87 -15.85 2.69
CA LYS A 265 5.89 -17.28 2.32
C LYS A 265 7.31 -17.80 2.04
N LEU A 266 8.17 -16.99 1.41
CA LEU A 266 9.53 -17.40 1.11
C LEU A 266 10.34 -17.63 2.41
N LEU A 267 10.23 -16.72 3.38
CA LEU A 267 10.89 -16.89 4.68
C LEU A 267 10.36 -18.13 5.42
N GLN A 268 9.08 -18.40 5.36
CA GLN A 268 8.48 -19.60 5.95
C GLN A 268 8.96 -20.90 5.28
N TYR A 269 9.20 -20.89 3.95
CA TYR A 269 9.79 -22.04 3.27
C TYR A 269 11.28 -22.24 3.62
N LEU A 270 12.05 -21.15 3.77
CA LEU A 270 13.49 -21.22 4.07
C LEU A 270 13.78 -21.47 5.55
N ALA A 271 12.87 -21.06 6.45
CA ALA A 271 12.97 -21.24 7.89
C ALA A 271 11.59 -21.65 8.45
N PRO A 272 11.23 -22.95 8.37
CA PRO A 272 9.89 -23.44 8.76
C PRO A 272 9.50 -23.14 10.22
N ASP A 273 10.49 -23.07 11.12
CA ASP A 273 10.28 -22.80 12.54
C ASP A 273 10.18 -21.31 12.88
N VAL A 274 10.14 -20.43 11.86
CA VAL A 274 10.07 -18.99 12.07
C VAL A 274 8.72 -18.59 12.64
N LEU A 275 8.75 -17.70 13.64
CA LEU A 275 7.56 -17.12 14.24
C LEU A 275 7.17 -15.83 13.50
N SER A 276 5.95 -15.76 13.02
CA SER A 276 5.48 -14.56 12.33
C SER A 276 4.04 -14.23 12.70
N LEU A 277 3.58 -13.05 12.28
CA LEU A 277 2.18 -12.69 12.40
C LEU A 277 1.65 -12.14 11.06
N ASP A 278 0.39 -12.43 10.79
CA ASP A 278 -0.37 -11.72 9.76
C ASP A 278 -0.73 -10.34 10.29
N PHE A 279 -0.15 -9.31 9.66
CA PHE A 279 -0.34 -7.92 10.06
C PHE A 279 -1.57 -7.29 9.39
N GLY A 280 -2.38 -8.09 8.66
CA GLY A 280 -3.63 -7.65 8.06
C GLY A 280 -3.47 -6.84 6.78
N TYR A 281 -2.40 -7.00 6.02
CA TYR A 281 -2.16 -6.24 4.78
C TYR A 281 -3.28 -6.37 3.75
N VAL A 282 -3.83 -7.57 3.59
CA VAL A 282 -4.97 -7.82 2.70
C VAL A 282 -6.22 -7.09 3.19
N GLN A 283 -6.47 -7.14 4.50
CA GLN A 283 -7.62 -6.45 5.10
C GLN A 283 -7.50 -4.92 4.99
N ALA A 284 -6.28 -4.39 5.15
CA ALA A 284 -6.00 -2.97 4.94
C ALA A 284 -6.36 -2.53 3.52
N GLY A 285 -6.00 -3.32 2.52
CA GLY A 285 -6.35 -3.06 1.13
C GLY A 285 -7.86 -3.03 0.90
N LYS A 286 -8.59 -4.02 1.42
CA LYS A 286 -10.05 -4.10 1.31
C LYS A 286 -10.75 -2.90 1.97
N TRP A 287 -10.39 -2.58 3.21
CA TRP A 287 -10.98 -1.46 3.94
C TRP A 287 -10.65 -0.11 3.30
N SER A 288 -9.46 0.06 2.74
CA SER A 288 -9.12 1.32 2.07
C SER A 288 -9.99 1.58 0.83
N VAL A 289 -10.31 0.54 0.05
CA VAL A 289 -11.23 0.68 -1.09
C VAL A 289 -12.66 0.91 -0.62
N GLU A 290 -13.12 0.21 0.41
CA GLU A 290 -14.45 0.42 1.00
C GLU A 290 -14.64 1.89 1.46
N LEU A 291 -13.67 2.43 2.21
CA LEU A 291 -13.70 3.83 2.64
C LEU A 291 -13.70 4.80 1.44
N LEU A 292 -12.89 4.50 0.43
CA LEU A 292 -12.81 5.31 -0.78
C LEU A 292 -14.14 5.33 -1.55
N LEU A 293 -14.79 4.17 -1.69
CA LEU A 293 -16.08 4.05 -2.34
C LEU A 293 -17.18 4.80 -1.58
N ASN A 294 -17.17 4.74 -0.25
CA ASN A 294 -18.10 5.53 0.58
C ASN A 294 -17.94 7.03 0.31
N GLN A 295 -16.71 7.54 0.26
CA GLN A 295 -16.43 8.94 -0.08
C GLN A 295 -16.87 9.30 -1.52
N LEU A 296 -16.64 8.43 -2.49
CA LEU A 296 -17.09 8.62 -3.87
C LEU A 296 -18.62 8.68 -3.98
N ASN A 297 -19.33 7.98 -3.09
CA ASN A 297 -20.79 8.00 -2.98
C ASN A 297 -21.35 9.17 -2.13
N GLY A 298 -20.49 10.10 -1.71
CA GLY A 298 -20.88 11.33 -1.01
C GLY A 298 -20.80 11.25 0.52
N ASP A 299 -20.26 10.19 1.10
CA ASP A 299 -19.99 10.13 2.54
C ASP A 299 -18.76 10.98 2.88
N SER A 300 -18.97 12.04 3.63
CA SER A 300 -17.90 12.97 4.05
C SER A 300 -17.31 12.64 5.43
N ARG A 301 -17.73 11.56 6.08
CA ARG A 301 -17.22 11.19 7.41
C ARG A 301 -15.77 10.75 7.32
N ILE A 302 -14.98 11.24 8.28
CA ILE A 302 -13.60 10.76 8.47
C ILE A 302 -13.66 9.50 9.34
N GLU A 303 -13.19 8.39 8.81
CA GLU A 303 -13.13 7.12 9.54
C GLU A 303 -11.69 6.70 9.79
N GLN A 304 -11.46 6.19 11.01
CA GLN A 304 -10.17 5.66 11.45
C GLN A 304 -10.32 4.16 11.72
N ARG A 305 -9.69 3.31 10.89
CA ARG A 305 -9.78 1.85 11.02
C ARG A 305 -8.43 1.24 11.35
N GLN A 306 -8.32 0.68 12.55
CA GLN A 306 -7.16 -0.08 12.96
C GLN A 306 -7.32 -1.54 12.52
N VAL A 307 -6.35 -2.05 11.75
CA VAL A 307 -6.38 -3.42 11.23
C VAL A 307 -5.99 -4.40 12.34
N PRO A 308 -6.77 -5.47 12.55
CA PRO A 308 -6.38 -6.54 13.47
C PRO A 308 -5.19 -7.34 12.91
N PHE A 309 -4.37 -7.87 13.79
CA PHE A 309 -3.29 -8.80 13.46
C PHE A 309 -3.58 -10.19 14.05
N HIS A 310 -2.96 -11.23 13.49
CA HIS A 310 -3.07 -12.61 13.96
C HIS A 310 -1.70 -13.29 13.99
N LEU A 311 -1.37 -13.95 15.12
CA LEU A 311 -0.17 -14.79 15.20
C LEU A 311 -0.34 -15.99 14.26
N ILE A 312 0.72 -16.34 13.52
CA ILE A 312 0.80 -17.53 12.69
C ILE A 312 1.59 -18.56 13.49
N GLU A 313 0.95 -19.66 13.82
CA GLU A 313 1.56 -20.77 14.55
C GLU A 313 2.20 -21.78 13.61
#